data_4b3a91b5c42f076c766e688b630bdf13
#
_entry.id   4b3a91b5c42f076c766e688b630bdf13
#
_cell.length_a   1.000
_cell.length_b   1.000
_cell.length_c   1.000
_cell.angle_alpha   90.00
_cell.angle_beta   90.00
_cell.angle_gamma   90.00
#
_symmetry.space_group_name_H-M   'P 1'
#
loop_
_entity.id
_entity.type
_entity.pdbx_description
1 polymer ?
#
loop_
_entity_poly.entity_id
_entity_poly.type
_entity_poly.pdbx_seq_one_letter_code
_entity_poly.pdbx_strand_id
1 'polypeptide(L)'
;MMKTLLITLAVLFAVPNFINKDINEQLPYDQKERYFPNLIAVNSIDKLEKYVDKAAAMKQIAIGSHEYTALLAYVISCRFYHGFSHWKLNENWIAAVGQKVTGIGLACKVRPDDIMKHPFAACSQQALVMMEVLRRKHINYRKVGFPHHYALEVQMEGKWYFFDPNMEPRITFNQRLHENWKGSNDNLKKYYDSEHHKNLDYQFGKGQMAETGTVNEIPAQRAGFFQGFTFILSKCLWCFPLLLAFAKRRRTHLYPVRPVNKNFNPPPRLEPLYYA
;
A
#
# COMPACT_ATOMS: atom_id res chain seq x y z
N MET A 1 38.04 -1.69 15.50
CA MET A 1 37.35 -0.65 14.75
C MET A 1 36.21 -1.17 13.88
N MET A 2 36.43 -2.05 12.88
CA MET A 2 35.39 -2.58 11.99
C MET A 2 34.24 -3.31 12.73
N LYS A 3 34.54 -4.16 13.73
CA LYS A 3 33.55 -4.90 14.52
C LYS A 3 32.64 -3.93 15.30
N THR A 4 33.19 -2.91 15.93
CA THR A 4 32.42 -1.89 16.65
C THR A 4 31.49 -1.14 15.70
N LEU A 5 31.98 -0.75 14.52
CA LEU A 5 31.18 -0.08 13.50
C LEU A 5 29.96 -0.94 13.06
N LEU A 6 30.19 -2.25 12.82
CA LEU A 6 29.12 -3.16 12.43
C LEU A 6 28.07 -3.33 13.54
N ILE A 7 28.49 -3.41 14.81
CA ILE A 7 27.56 -3.47 15.94
C ILE A 7 26.77 -2.16 16.06
N THR A 8 27.41 -1.00 15.93
CA THR A 8 26.74 0.29 15.94
C THR A 8 25.69 0.39 14.82
N LEU A 9 26.04 -0.07 13.61
CA LEU A 9 25.12 -0.10 12.48
C LEU A 9 23.92 -1.01 12.72
N ALA A 10 24.16 -2.17 13.35
CA ALA A 10 23.07 -3.08 13.72
C ALA A 10 22.10 -2.43 14.71
N VAL A 11 22.61 -1.72 15.70
CA VAL A 11 21.79 -0.98 16.68
C VAL A 11 21.00 0.10 15.97
N LEU A 12 21.61 0.89 15.08
CA LEU A 12 20.92 1.92 14.30
C LEU A 12 19.74 1.36 13.49
N PHE A 13 19.89 0.18 12.89
CA PHE A 13 18.81 -0.46 12.14
C PHE A 13 17.75 -1.13 13.02
N ALA A 14 18.11 -1.52 14.24
CA ALA A 14 17.19 -2.13 15.19
C ALA A 14 16.29 -1.12 15.90
N VAL A 15 16.85 0.01 16.33
CA VAL A 15 16.19 1.03 17.18
C VAL A 15 14.84 1.49 16.61
N PRO A 16 14.67 1.81 15.30
CA PRO A 16 13.39 2.26 14.78
C PRO A 16 12.23 1.28 15.02
N ASN A 17 12.53 -0.04 15.09
CA ASN A 17 11.49 -1.06 15.32
C ASN A 17 10.84 -0.98 16.73
N PHE A 18 11.39 -0.22 17.63
CA PHE A 18 10.86 -0.01 18.99
C PHE A 18 10.17 1.34 19.17
N ILE A 19 10.19 2.21 18.14
CA ILE A 19 9.64 3.56 18.18
C ILE A 19 8.24 3.57 17.56
N ASN A 20 7.19 3.57 18.38
CA ASN A 20 5.80 3.68 17.93
C ASN A 20 5.45 5.15 17.59
N LYS A 21 6.00 5.65 16.46
CA LYS A 21 5.79 7.01 16.00
C LYS A 21 5.52 7.04 14.50
N ASP A 22 4.48 7.77 14.09
CA ASP A 22 4.34 8.24 12.72
C ASP A 22 5.16 9.54 12.56
N ILE A 23 6.09 9.54 11.62
CA ILE A 23 6.96 10.69 11.31
C ILE A 23 6.48 11.48 10.09
N ASN A 24 5.42 11.02 9.45
CA ASN A 24 4.80 11.68 8.32
C ASN A 24 3.65 12.56 8.82
N GLU A 25 3.35 13.59 8.07
CA GLU A 25 2.32 14.54 8.44
C GLU A 25 0.94 13.89 8.37
N GLN A 26 0.12 14.13 9.39
CA GLN A 26 -1.27 13.71 9.45
C GLN A 26 -2.17 14.95 9.49
N LEU A 27 -3.23 14.92 8.68
CA LEU A 27 -4.25 15.95 8.76
C LEU A 27 -5.08 15.75 10.04
N PRO A 28 -5.40 16.84 10.77
CA PRO A 28 -6.28 16.76 11.90
C PRO A 28 -7.71 16.42 11.45
N TYR A 29 -8.46 15.74 12.32
CA TYR A 29 -9.87 15.48 12.08
C TYR A 29 -10.66 16.80 11.97
N ASP A 30 -11.40 16.96 10.85
CA ASP A 30 -12.37 18.05 10.70
C ASP A 30 -13.76 17.55 11.13
N GLN A 31 -14.36 18.20 12.13
CA GLN A 31 -15.68 17.84 12.65
C GLN A 31 -16.82 17.94 11.61
N LYS A 32 -16.57 18.59 10.48
CA LYS A 32 -17.52 18.66 9.35
C LYS A 32 -17.56 17.38 8.54
N GLU A 33 -16.55 16.52 8.68
CA GLU A 33 -16.52 15.24 7.97
C GLU A 33 -17.55 14.26 8.55
N ARG A 34 -18.09 13.45 7.66
CA ARG A 34 -19.02 12.38 8.02
C ARG A 34 -18.24 11.19 8.59
N TYR A 35 -18.00 11.21 9.90
CA TYR A 35 -17.25 10.16 10.57
C TYR A 35 -18.00 9.64 11.79
N PHE A 36 -18.15 8.31 11.88
CA PHE A 36 -18.80 7.64 13.00
C PHE A 36 -17.78 6.81 13.81
N PRO A 37 -17.33 7.29 14.98
CA PRO A 37 -16.30 6.62 15.78
C PRO A 37 -16.61 5.16 16.11
N ASN A 38 -17.90 4.79 16.26
CA ASN A 38 -18.33 3.43 16.55
C ASN A 38 -17.95 2.43 15.45
N LEU A 39 -17.73 2.91 14.20
CA LEU A 39 -17.29 2.06 13.09
C LEU A 39 -15.80 1.71 13.15
N ILE A 40 -15.01 2.25 14.09
CA ILE A 40 -13.61 1.83 14.31
C ILE A 40 -13.49 0.34 14.60
N ALA A 41 -14.51 -0.26 15.26
CA ALA A 41 -14.54 -1.70 15.53
C ALA A 41 -14.55 -2.56 14.25
N VAL A 42 -14.98 -1.98 13.11
CA VAL A 42 -14.92 -2.57 11.77
C VAL A 42 -13.51 -2.34 11.22
N ASN A 43 -12.53 -3.12 11.65
CA ASN A 43 -11.10 -2.89 11.43
C ASN A 43 -10.41 -3.93 10.53
N SER A 44 -11.19 -4.63 9.70
CA SER A 44 -10.73 -5.52 8.62
C SER A 44 -11.74 -5.57 7.50
N ILE A 45 -11.32 -6.03 6.33
CA ILE A 45 -12.22 -6.20 5.18
C ILE A 45 -13.32 -7.21 5.51
N ASP A 46 -13.01 -8.31 6.16
CA ASP A 46 -14.02 -9.33 6.57
C ASP A 46 -15.11 -8.75 7.48
N LYS A 47 -14.70 -7.87 8.43
CA LYS A 47 -15.67 -7.20 9.29
C LYS A 47 -16.51 -6.17 8.54
N LEU A 48 -15.91 -5.47 7.56
CA LEU A 48 -16.61 -4.51 6.71
C LEU A 48 -17.67 -5.23 5.86
N GLU A 49 -17.28 -6.31 5.18
CA GLU A 49 -18.22 -7.13 4.40
C GLU A 49 -19.38 -7.61 5.27
N LYS A 50 -19.07 -8.24 6.41
CA LYS A 50 -20.09 -8.75 7.33
C LYS A 50 -21.02 -7.64 7.84
N TYR A 51 -20.48 -6.45 8.11
CA TYR A 51 -21.27 -5.30 8.56
C TYR A 51 -22.24 -4.83 7.48
N VAL A 52 -21.72 -4.64 6.24
CA VAL A 52 -22.52 -4.18 5.10
C VAL A 52 -23.54 -5.22 4.68
N ASP A 53 -23.17 -6.50 4.62
CA ASP A 53 -24.07 -7.61 4.28
C ASP A 53 -25.23 -7.70 5.29
N LYS A 54 -24.94 -7.57 6.58
CA LYS A 54 -25.97 -7.54 7.63
C LYS A 54 -26.89 -6.34 7.48
N ALA A 55 -26.35 -5.14 7.22
CA ALA A 55 -27.15 -3.94 7.03
C ALA A 55 -28.01 -4.02 5.76
N ALA A 56 -27.49 -4.63 4.69
CA ALA A 56 -28.22 -4.88 3.45
C ALA A 56 -29.38 -5.87 3.67
N ALA A 57 -29.11 -6.98 4.36
CA ALA A 57 -30.14 -7.98 4.68
C ALA A 57 -31.30 -7.39 5.50
N MET A 58 -30.99 -6.56 6.52
CA MET A 58 -32.01 -5.85 7.32
C MET A 58 -32.89 -4.90 6.50
N LYS A 59 -32.37 -4.39 5.39
CA LYS A 59 -33.09 -3.49 4.47
C LYS A 59 -33.62 -4.20 3.22
N GLN A 60 -33.47 -5.51 3.13
CA GLN A 60 -33.85 -6.34 1.98
C GLN A 60 -33.16 -5.89 0.67
N ILE A 61 -31.93 -5.40 0.79
CA ILE A 61 -31.10 -4.96 -0.34
C ILE A 61 -30.34 -6.17 -0.88
N ALA A 62 -30.43 -6.43 -2.18
CA ALA A 62 -29.71 -7.51 -2.84
C ALA A 62 -28.23 -7.18 -2.97
N ILE A 63 -27.33 -8.15 -2.70
CA ILE A 63 -25.90 -8.03 -2.92
C ILE A 63 -25.65 -7.82 -4.42
N GLY A 64 -24.81 -6.85 -4.77
CA GLY A 64 -24.51 -6.50 -6.17
C GLY A 64 -25.50 -5.53 -6.82
N SER A 65 -26.56 -5.12 -6.09
CA SER A 65 -27.45 -4.04 -6.56
C SER A 65 -26.79 -2.65 -6.42
N HIS A 66 -27.44 -1.66 -7.02
CA HIS A 66 -27.08 -0.26 -6.87
C HIS A 66 -27.10 0.19 -5.41
N GLU A 67 -28.17 -0.21 -4.70
CA GLU A 67 -28.39 0.12 -3.29
C GLU A 67 -27.31 -0.50 -2.40
N TYR A 68 -26.89 -1.73 -2.70
CA TYR A 68 -25.78 -2.38 -1.99
C TYR A 68 -24.47 -1.61 -2.17
N THR A 69 -24.16 -1.22 -3.40
CA THR A 69 -22.93 -0.49 -3.72
C THR A 69 -22.92 0.89 -3.10
N ALA A 70 -24.06 1.60 -3.12
CA ALA A 70 -24.22 2.88 -2.44
C ALA A 70 -24.11 2.75 -0.91
N LEU A 71 -24.69 1.68 -0.33
CA LEU A 71 -24.55 1.39 1.10
C LEU A 71 -23.08 1.12 1.47
N LEU A 72 -22.36 0.35 0.67
CA LEU A 72 -20.93 0.08 0.87
C LEU A 72 -20.11 1.38 0.84
N ALA A 73 -20.29 2.23 -0.19
CA ALA A 73 -19.60 3.51 -0.30
C ALA A 73 -19.93 4.41 0.90
N TYR A 74 -21.20 4.49 1.29
CA TYR A 74 -21.62 5.26 2.45
C TYR A 74 -21.01 4.78 3.77
N VAL A 75 -20.98 3.46 4.01
CA VAL A 75 -20.37 2.89 5.22
C VAL A 75 -18.87 3.20 5.27
N ILE A 76 -18.17 3.13 4.14
CA ILE A 76 -16.75 3.46 4.07
C ILE A 76 -16.54 4.95 4.37
N SER A 77 -17.33 5.84 3.77
CA SER A 77 -17.23 7.28 4.04
C SER A 77 -17.50 7.66 5.51
N CYS A 78 -18.35 6.88 6.19
CA CYS A 78 -18.61 7.06 7.62
C CYS A 78 -17.54 6.40 8.52
N ARG A 79 -16.80 5.42 8.00
CA ARG A 79 -15.78 4.68 8.75
C ARG A 79 -14.50 5.44 8.92
N PHE A 80 -14.16 6.32 7.99
CA PHE A 80 -12.92 7.07 7.99
C PHE A 80 -13.17 8.57 7.97
N TYR A 81 -12.33 9.33 8.69
CA TYR A 81 -12.12 10.73 8.37
C TYR A 81 -10.94 10.87 7.41
N HIS A 82 -10.84 12.00 6.73
CA HIS A 82 -9.84 12.21 5.67
C HIS A 82 -8.44 12.35 6.24
N GLY A 83 -7.49 11.59 5.70
CA GLY A 83 -6.08 11.64 6.07
C GLY A 83 -5.34 10.41 5.58
N PHE A 84 -4.05 10.52 5.30
CA PHE A 84 -3.26 9.37 4.87
C PHE A 84 -2.92 8.46 6.04
N SER A 85 -3.34 7.20 6.02
CA SER A 85 -2.80 6.20 6.93
C SER A 85 -1.41 5.76 6.45
N HIS A 86 -0.41 5.98 7.30
CA HIS A 86 0.99 5.72 7.02
C HIS A 86 1.53 4.55 7.83
N TRP A 87 2.63 3.97 7.35
CA TRP A 87 3.47 3.09 8.13
C TRP A 87 4.22 3.90 9.21
N LYS A 88 4.11 3.46 10.46
CA LYS A 88 4.91 4.00 11.58
C LYS A 88 6.33 3.44 11.55
N LEU A 89 7.25 4.05 12.30
CA LEU A 89 8.64 3.59 12.40
C LEU A 89 8.71 2.13 12.89
N ASN A 90 7.97 1.76 13.93
CA ASN A 90 7.96 0.39 14.44
C ASN A 90 7.26 -0.61 13.52
N GLU A 91 6.50 -0.16 12.54
CA GLU A 91 5.84 -1.04 11.57
C GLU A 91 6.74 -1.30 10.34
N ASN A 92 7.15 -0.23 9.65
CA ASN A 92 8.01 -0.29 8.46
C ASN A 92 8.85 1.00 8.35
N TRP A 93 9.93 1.09 9.14
CA TRP A 93 10.74 2.30 9.22
C TRP A 93 11.39 2.68 7.88
N ILE A 94 11.68 1.72 7.01
CA ILE A 94 12.29 1.98 5.70
C ILE A 94 11.30 2.78 4.82
N ALA A 95 10.05 2.35 4.76
CA ALA A 95 9.02 3.08 4.03
C ALA A 95 8.74 4.45 4.68
N ALA A 96 8.66 4.51 6.02
CA ALA A 96 8.37 5.74 6.76
C ALA A 96 9.46 6.81 6.54
N VAL A 97 10.73 6.45 6.69
CA VAL A 97 11.88 7.34 6.45
C VAL A 97 11.99 7.67 4.96
N GLY A 98 11.81 6.67 4.08
CA GLY A 98 11.82 6.86 2.63
C GLY A 98 10.84 7.94 2.19
N GLN A 99 9.61 7.93 2.69
CA GLN A 99 8.63 8.99 2.41
C GLN A 99 9.07 10.35 2.95
N LYS A 100 9.55 10.41 4.21
CA LYS A 100 9.99 11.68 4.81
C LYS A 100 11.12 12.35 4.01
N VAL A 101 11.99 11.55 3.41
CA VAL A 101 13.12 12.04 2.60
C VAL A 101 12.70 12.39 1.17
N THR A 102 11.83 11.59 0.54
CA THR A 102 11.52 11.72 -0.89
C THR A 102 10.20 12.46 -1.17
N GLY A 103 9.26 12.47 -0.22
CA GLY A 103 7.92 13.04 -0.41
C GLY A 103 6.97 12.21 -1.30
N ILE A 104 7.38 11.03 -1.81
CA ILE A 104 6.66 10.28 -2.85
C ILE A 104 5.76 9.15 -2.32
N GLY A 105 5.02 9.36 -1.26
CA GLY A 105 3.95 8.44 -0.83
C GLY A 105 4.37 7.02 -0.42
N LEU A 106 5.66 6.74 -0.18
CA LEU A 106 6.19 5.39 0.09
C LEU A 106 5.62 4.76 1.36
N ALA A 107 5.26 5.56 2.35
CA ALA A 107 4.67 5.09 3.60
C ALA A 107 3.14 5.03 3.59
N CYS A 108 2.46 5.57 2.57
CA CYS A 108 1.00 5.50 2.48
C CYS A 108 0.57 4.05 2.33
N LYS A 109 -0.18 3.51 3.30
CA LYS A 109 -0.64 2.12 3.29
C LYS A 109 -1.51 1.85 2.06
N VAL A 110 -1.24 0.75 1.36
CA VAL A 110 -1.97 0.36 0.14
C VAL A 110 -2.68 -1.00 0.27
N ARG A 111 -2.47 -1.72 1.36
CA ARG A 111 -3.19 -2.96 1.63
C ARG A 111 -4.48 -2.64 2.37
N PRO A 112 -5.65 -3.05 1.88
CA PRO A 112 -6.94 -2.70 2.47
C PRO A 112 -7.05 -3.06 3.97
N ASP A 113 -6.60 -4.23 4.39
CA ASP A 113 -6.64 -4.62 5.80
C ASP A 113 -5.71 -3.78 6.68
N ASP A 114 -4.59 -3.27 6.16
CA ASP A 114 -3.73 -2.37 6.92
C ASP A 114 -4.32 -0.96 7.02
N ILE A 115 -5.04 -0.52 5.98
CA ILE A 115 -5.80 0.74 5.99
C ILE A 115 -6.93 0.66 7.03
N MET A 116 -7.67 -0.45 7.08
CA MET A 116 -8.80 -0.67 7.99
C MET A 116 -8.41 -0.61 9.48
N LYS A 117 -7.14 -0.75 9.84
CA LYS A 117 -6.65 -0.62 11.23
C LYS A 117 -6.61 0.83 11.73
N HIS A 118 -6.79 1.82 10.84
CA HIS A 118 -6.73 3.24 11.17
C HIS A 118 -8.13 3.88 11.15
N PRO A 119 -8.35 4.96 11.94
CA PRO A 119 -9.60 5.71 11.89
C PRO A 119 -9.66 6.68 10.71
N PHE A 120 -8.58 6.86 9.96
CA PHE A 120 -8.45 7.80 8.85
C PHE A 120 -7.89 7.10 7.60
N ALA A 121 -8.37 7.54 6.45
CA ALA A 121 -7.90 7.11 5.15
C ALA A 121 -8.11 8.22 4.11
N ALA A 122 -7.13 8.42 3.23
CA ALA A 122 -7.28 9.34 2.09
C ALA A 122 -8.26 8.77 1.05
N CYS A 123 -8.76 9.61 0.14
CA CYS A 123 -9.68 9.21 -0.93
C CYS A 123 -9.20 7.97 -1.69
N SER A 124 -7.92 7.92 -2.08
CA SER A 124 -7.32 6.77 -2.75
C SER A 124 -7.33 5.51 -1.88
N GLN A 125 -7.10 5.63 -0.58
CA GLN A 125 -7.11 4.51 0.35
C GLN A 125 -8.53 3.97 0.61
N GLN A 126 -9.52 4.87 0.72
CA GLN A 126 -10.93 4.48 0.83
C GLN A 126 -11.41 3.79 -0.44
N ALA A 127 -10.98 4.28 -1.61
CA ALA A 127 -11.24 3.61 -2.89
C ALA A 127 -10.62 2.20 -2.93
N LEU A 128 -9.37 2.00 -2.43
CA LEU A 128 -8.75 0.69 -2.30
C LEU A 128 -9.57 -0.28 -1.44
N VAL A 129 -10.10 0.20 -0.33
CA VAL A 129 -10.96 -0.59 0.57
C VAL A 129 -12.24 -1.03 -0.17
N MET A 130 -12.90 -0.11 -0.88
CA MET A 130 -14.10 -0.43 -1.63
C MET A 130 -13.83 -1.39 -2.79
N MET A 131 -12.78 -1.17 -3.57
CA MET A 131 -12.39 -2.07 -4.67
C MET A 131 -12.10 -3.49 -4.19
N GLU A 132 -11.49 -3.66 -3.01
CA GLU A 132 -11.24 -4.99 -2.43
C GLU A 132 -12.54 -5.72 -2.09
N VAL A 133 -13.52 -5.04 -1.49
CA VAL A 133 -14.85 -5.64 -1.21
C VAL A 133 -15.54 -6.02 -2.52
N LEU A 134 -15.56 -5.13 -3.52
CA LEU A 134 -16.17 -5.42 -4.82
C LEU A 134 -15.50 -6.61 -5.52
N ARG A 135 -14.17 -6.67 -5.48
CA ARG A 135 -13.40 -7.81 -6.02
C ARG A 135 -13.79 -9.13 -5.36
N ARG A 136 -13.92 -9.17 -4.05
CA ARG A 136 -14.34 -10.37 -3.29
C ARG A 136 -15.77 -10.80 -3.62
N LYS A 137 -16.64 -9.82 -3.92
CA LYS A 137 -18.03 -10.06 -4.33
C LYS A 137 -18.18 -10.34 -5.84
N HIS A 138 -17.07 -10.41 -6.60
CA HIS A 138 -17.06 -10.59 -8.06
C HIS A 138 -17.87 -9.51 -8.81
N ILE A 139 -17.89 -8.29 -8.29
CA ILE A 139 -18.53 -7.13 -8.91
C ILE A 139 -17.47 -6.35 -9.68
N ASN A 140 -17.72 -6.09 -10.97
CA ASN A 140 -16.77 -5.37 -11.83
C ASN A 140 -16.67 -3.91 -11.42
N TYR A 141 -15.44 -3.43 -11.32
CA TYR A 141 -15.12 -2.04 -10.99
C TYR A 141 -13.98 -1.49 -11.84
N ARG A 142 -13.82 -0.19 -11.85
CA ARG A 142 -12.65 0.52 -12.36
C ARG A 142 -12.39 1.78 -11.56
N LYS A 143 -11.12 2.17 -11.41
CA LYS A 143 -10.76 3.42 -10.75
C LYS A 143 -11.16 4.62 -11.61
N VAL A 144 -11.46 5.74 -10.95
CA VAL A 144 -11.64 7.06 -11.56
C VAL A 144 -10.66 8.01 -10.89
N GLY A 145 -9.74 8.55 -11.68
CA GLY A 145 -8.73 9.51 -11.23
C GLY A 145 -9.10 10.93 -11.64
N PHE A 146 -9.04 11.84 -10.68
CA PHE A 146 -9.12 13.27 -10.86
C PHE A 146 -7.78 13.92 -10.47
N PRO A 147 -7.52 15.19 -10.76
CA PRO A 147 -6.25 15.84 -10.44
C PRO A 147 -5.78 15.65 -9.00
N HIS A 148 -6.69 15.77 -8.02
CA HIS A 148 -6.36 15.60 -6.60
C HIS A 148 -7.42 14.77 -5.84
N HIS A 149 -8.13 13.89 -6.55
CA HIS A 149 -9.14 13.03 -5.94
C HIS A 149 -9.21 11.66 -6.62
N TYR A 150 -9.66 10.66 -5.86
CA TYR A 150 -9.86 9.29 -6.33
C TYR A 150 -11.24 8.80 -5.96
N ALA A 151 -11.92 8.25 -6.96
CA ALA A 151 -13.20 7.56 -6.83
C ALA A 151 -13.17 6.27 -7.67
N LEU A 152 -14.32 5.65 -7.84
CA LEU A 152 -14.44 4.46 -8.69
C LEU A 152 -15.79 4.44 -9.42
N GLU A 153 -15.83 3.63 -10.46
CA GLU A 153 -17.05 3.22 -11.11
C GLU A 153 -17.26 1.72 -10.93
N VAL A 154 -18.52 1.33 -10.83
CA VAL A 154 -18.95 -0.05 -10.70
C VAL A 154 -19.86 -0.39 -11.86
N GLN A 155 -19.63 -1.57 -12.47
CA GLN A 155 -20.44 -2.02 -13.60
C GLN A 155 -21.66 -2.81 -13.09
N MET A 156 -22.84 -2.35 -13.51
CA MET A 156 -24.11 -3.01 -13.23
C MET A 156 -24.96 -2.98 -14.50
N GLU A 157 -25.59 -4.08 -14.87
CA GLU A 157 -26.42 -4.19 -16.07
C GLU A 157 -25.71 -3.70 -17.35
N GLY A 158 -24.40 -3.95 -17.45
CA GLY A 158 -23.58 -3.53 -18.58
C GLY A 158 -23.21 -2.05 -18.63
N LYS A 159 -23.62 -1.23 -17.67
CA LYS A 159 -23.36 0.21 -17.57
C LYS A 159 -22.44 0.53 -16.40
N TRP A 160 -21.74 1.65 -16.48
CA TRP A 160 -20.82 2.15 -15.44
C TRP A 160 -21.46 3.22 -14.59
N TYR A 161 -21.36 3.10 -13.27
CA TYR A 161 -21.95 3.99 -12.28
C TYR A 161 -20.90 4.50 -11.30
N PHE A 162 -20.89 5.79 -11.06
CA PHE A 162 -19.93 6.48 -10.21
C PHE A 162 -20.22 6.31 -8.73
N PHE A 163 -19.18 6.05 -7.92
CA PHE A 163 -19.22 5.98 -6.46
C PHE A 163 -17.97 6.64 -5.86
N ASP A 164 -18.15 7.38 -4.78
CA ASP A 164 -17.08 8.08 -4.09
C ASP A 164 -17.06 7.68 -2.60
N PRO A 165 -16.26 6.66 -2.21
CA PRO A 165 -16.26 6.20 -0.84
C PRO A 165 -15.65 7.19 0.17
N ASN A 166 -15.08 8.30 -0.30
CA ASN A 166 -14.57 9.37 0.56
C ASN A 166 -15.62 10.46 0.81
N MET A 167 -16.28 10.90 -0.25
CA MET A 167 -17.22 12.02 -0.21
C MET A 167 -18.56 11.63 -0.84
N GLU A 168 -19.04 10.42 -0.59
CA GLU A 168 -20.21 9.86 -1.28
C GLU A 168 -21.34 10.87 -1.50
N PRO A 169 -21.63 11.27 -2.75
CA PRO A 169 -22.59 12.31 -3.04
C PRO A 169 -24.03 11.79 -2.91
N ARG A 170 -24.96 12.69 -2.62
CA ARG A 170 -26.40 12.40 -2.58
C ARG A 170 -27.00 12.53 -3.97
N ILE A 171 -26.84 11.50 -4.81
CA ILE A 171 -27.31 11.48 -6.20
C ILE A 171 -28.12 10.21 -6.47
N THR A 172 -29.03 10.30 -7.43
CA THR A 172 -29.79 9.16 -7.94
C THR A 172 -28.90 8.26 -8.81
N PHE A 173 -29.32 7.02 -9.05
CA PHE A 173 -28.58 6.11 -9.91
C PHE A 173 -28.40 6.64 -11.33
N ASN A 174 -29.43 7.23 -11.91
CA ASN A 174 -29.32 7.85 -13.23
C ASN A 174 -28.24 8.94 -13.28
N GLN A 175 -28.10 9.73 -12.22
CA GLN A 175 -27.06 10.76 -12.13
C GLN A 175 -25.66 10.18 -11.98
N ARG A 176 -25.50 8.93 -11.47
CA ARG A 176 -24.23 8.22 -11.36
C ARG A 176 -23.74 7.68 -12.69
N LEU A 177 -24.63 7.55 -13.69
CA LEU A 177 -24.31 6.94 -14.97
C LEU A 177 -23.16 7.68 -15.65
N HIS A 178 -22.13 6.94 -16.08
CA HIS A 178 -20.92 7.48 -16.72
C HIS A 178 -21.21 8.47 -17.84
N GLU A 179 -22.21 8.18 -18.67
CA GLU A 179 -22.64 9.01 -19.80
C GLU A 179 -23.06 10.41 -19.38
N ASN A 180 -23.54 10.59 -18.14
CA ASN A 180 -24.04 11.87 -17.66
C ASN A 180 -22.92 12.83 -17.20
N TRP A 181 -21.69 12.33 -16.99
CA TRP A 181 -20.61 13.16 -16.48
C TRP A 181 -19.28 13.01 -17.23
N LYS A 182 -19.09 11.98 -18.07
CA LYS A 182 -17.84 11.69 -18.76
C LYS A 182 -17.24 12.87 -19.55
N GLY A 183 -18.05 13.81 -20.00
CA GLY A 183 -17.60 14.95 -20.79
C GLY A 183 -16.95 16.08 -19.98
N SER A 184 -17.25 16.17 -18.68
CA SER A 184 -16.66 17.16 -17.77
C SER A 184 -16.88 16.79 -16.31
N ASN A 185 -15.84 16.91 -15.50
CA ASN A 185 -15.90 16.74 -14.06
C ASN A 185 -16.83 17.75 -13.39
N ASP A 186 -17.09 18.90 -14.02
CA ASP A 186 -18.04 19.91 -13.53
C ASP A 186 -19.46 19.35 -13.42
N ASN A 187 -19.81 18.34 -14.22
CA ASN A 187 -21.09 17.66 -14.13
C ASN A 187 -21.26 16.85 -12.83
N LEU A 188 -20.17 16.39 -12.22
CA LEU A 188 -20.21 15.72 -10.92
C LEU A 188 -20.18 16.69 -9.76
N LYS A 189 -19.41 17.79 -9.85
CA LYS A 189 -19.22 18.75 -8.75
C LYS A 189 -20.54 19.33 -8.21
N LYS A 190 -21.52 19.51 -9.07
CA LYS A 190 -22.85 20.04 -8.68
C LYS A 190 -23.63 19.16 -7.70
N TYR A 191 -23.22 17.91 -7.53
CA TYR A 191 -23.85 16.96 -6.61
C TYR A 191 -23.18 16.89 -5.25
N TYR A 192 -22.04 17.58 -5.10
CA TYR A 192 -21.34 17.69 -3.83
C TYR A 192 -21.76 18.96 -3.10
N ASP A 193 -21.98 18.81 -1.81
CA ASP A 193 -22.31 19.92 -0.94
C ASP A 193 -21.09 20.84 -0.75
N SER A 194 -21.13 22.04 -1.26
CA SER A 194 -20.03 23.03 -1.19
C SER A 194 -19.74 23.51 0.24
N GLU A 195 -20.69 23.37 1.18
CA GLU A 195 -20.46 23.72 2.59
C GLU A 195 -19.57 22.68 3.29
N HIS A 196 -19.75 21.40 2.92
CA HIS A 196 -19.00 20.30 3.49
C HIS A 196 -17.72 19.97 2.69
N HIS A 197 -17.70 20.27 1.39
CA HIS A 197 -16.60 19.94 0.47
C HIS A 197 -15.97 21.19 -0.12
N LYS A 198 -15.02 21.75 0.59
CA LYS A 198 -14.24 22.90 0.10
C LYS A 198 -13.27 22.47 -1.00
N ASN A 199 -13.01 23.36 -1.95
CA ASN A 199 -12.02 23.18 -3.03
C ASN A 199 -12.37 22.06 -4.04
N LEU A 200 -13.65 21.87 -4.39
CA LEU A 200 -14.06 20.91 -5.43
C LEU A 200 -13.32 21.13 -6.76
N ASP A 201 -13.05 22.38 -7.13
CA ASP A 201 -12.28 22.71 -8.35
C ASP A 201 -10.84 22.22 -8.29
N TYR A 202 -10.23 22.25 -7.10
CA TYR A 202 -8.90 21.68 -6.89
C TYR A 202 -8.93 20.14 -6.98
N GLN A 203 -9.89 19.51 -6.32
CA GLN A 203 -10.00 18.04 -6.25
C GLN A 203 -10.34 17.43 -7.60
N PHE A 204 -11.37 17.93 -8.26
CA PHE A 204 -11.89 17.37 -9.51
C PHE A 204 -11.27 17.99 -10.77
N GLY A 205 -10.62 19.15 -10.67
CA GLY A 205 -10.20 19.96 -11.80
C GLY A 205 -11.37 20.74 -12.41
N LYS A 206 -11.09 21.94 -12.93
CA LYS A 206 -12.08 22.78 -13.58
C LYS A 206 -12.09 22.50 -15.09
N GLY A 207 -13.24 22.12 -15.63
CA GLY A 207 -13.40 21.83 -17.07
C GLY A 207 -12.58 20.63 -17.56
N GLN A 208 -12.04 19.80 -16.68
CA GLN A 208 -11.25 18.61 -17.03
C GLN A 208 -12.14 17.37 -17.12
N MET A 209 -11.60 16.33 -17.76
CA MET A 209 -12.18 15.00 -17.74
C MET A 209 -11.41 14.10 -16.79
N ALA A 210 -12.12 13.17 -16.15
CA ALA A 210 -11.48 12.16 -15.31
C ALA A 210 -10.79 11.08 -16.16
N GLU A 211 -9.77 10.47 -15.58
CA GLU A 211 -9.11 9.30 -16.15
C GLU A 211 -9.74 8.03 -15.57
N THR A 212 -10.19 7.13 -16.45
CA THR A 212 -10.70 5.82 -16.03
C THR A 212 -9.63 4.76 -16.20
N GLY A 213 -9.45 3.92 -15.16
CA GLY A 213 -8.53 2.79 -15.19
C GLY A 213 -9.09 1.56 -15.89
N THR A 214 -8.29 0.50 -15.94
CA THR A 214 -8.70 -0.81 -16.47
C THR A 214 -9.70 -1.50 -15.53
N VAL A 215 -10.55 -2.35 -16.12
CA VAL A 215 -11.57 -3.09 -15.37
C VAL A 215 -10.89 -4.12 -14.46
N ASN A 216 -11.33 -4.17 -13.20
CA ASN A 216 -10.84 -5.11 -12.18
C ASN A 216 -9.32 -5.07 -11.95
N GLU A 217 -8.68 -3.95 -12.29
CA GLU A 217 -7.27 -3.75 -11.98
C GLU A 217 -7.07 -3.82 -10.46
N ILE A 218 -6.09 -4.63 -10.02
CA ILE A 218 -5.65 -4.60 -8.62
C ILE A 218 -4.78 -3.34 -8.46
N PRO A 219 -5.26 -2.34 -7.74
CA PRO A 219 -4.55 -1.08 -7.68
C PRO A 219 -3.29 -1.17 -6.81
N ALA A 220 -2.33 -0.29 -7.09
CA ALA A 220 -1.12 -0.11 -6.27
C ALA A 220 -0.25 -1.37 -6.09
N GLN A 221 -0.26 -2.35 -7.03
CA GLN A 221 0.53 -3.59 -6.94
C GLN A 221 2.01 -3.33 -6.66
N ARG A 222 2.63 -2.39 -7.40
CA ARG A 222 4.05 -2.04 -7.22
C ARG A 222 4.33 -1.49 -5.83
N ALA A 223 3.45 -0.62 -5.34
CA ALA A 223 3.56 -0.08 -3.98
C ALA A 223 3.35 -1.18 -2.93
N GLY A 224 2.40 -2.09 -3.14
CA GLY A 224 2.18 -3.25 -2.27
C GLY A 224 3.38 -4.18 -2.21
N PHE A 225 4.03 -4.47 -3.34
CA PHE A 225 5.28 -5.24 -3.37
C PHE A 225 6.41 -4.52 -2.63
N PHE A 226 6.63 -3.24 -2.93
CA PHE A 226 7.64 -2.42 -2.24
C PHE A 226 7.42 -2.41 -0.73
N GLN A 227 6.20 -2.19 -0.27
CA GLN A 227 5.88 -2.16 1.15
C GLN A 227 6.05 -3.53 1.81
N GLY A 228 5.68 -4.61 1.14
CA GLY A 228 5.93 -5.98 1.63
C GLY A 228 7.41 -6.29 1.76
N PHE A 229 8.21 -5.94 0.76
CA PHE A 229 9.66 -6.12 0.78
C PHE A 229 10.32 -5.28 1.88
N THR A 230 10.03 -3.99 1.94
CA THR A 230 10.60 -3.08 2.95
C THR A 230 10.13 -3.40 4.36
N PHE A 231 8.93 -3.94 4.53
CA PHE A 231 8.45 -4.45 5.82
C PHE A 231 9.35 -5.56 6.35
N ILE A 232 9.61 -6.60 5.54
CA ILE A 232 10.52 -7.69 5.92
C ILE A 232 11.92 -7.15 6.17
N LEU A 233 12.42 -6.33 5.25
CA LEU A 233 13.76 -5.75 5.36
C LEU A 233 13.90 -4.90 6.64
N SER A 234 12.91 -4.10 6.99
CA SER A 234 12.91 -3.27 8.21
C SER A 234 13.04 -4.11 9.49
N LYS A 235 12.51 -5.36 9.48
CA LYS A 235 12.58 -6.27 10.61
C LYS A 235 13.89 -7.04 10.69
N CYS A 236 14.56 -7.30 9.56
CA CYS A 236 15.71 -8.19 9.50
C CYS A 236 17.03 -7.46 9.22
N LEU A 237 17.01 -6.22 8.74
CA LEU A 237 18.23 -5.53 8.28
C LEU A 237 19.33 -5.42 9.34
N TRP A 238 18.96 -5.29 10.59
CA TRP A 238 19.90 -5.22 11.72
C TRP A 238 20.69 -6.52 11.94
N CYS A 239 20.14 -7.67 11.52
CA CYS A 239 20.84 -8.96 11.65
C CYS A 239 22.07 -9.03 10.74
N PHE A 240 22.03 -8.39 9.57
CA PHE A 240 23.09 -8.49 8.57
C PHE A 240 24.44 -7.95 9.06
N PRO A 241 24.57 -6.71 9.60
CA PRO A 241 25.83 -6.25 10.16
C PRO A 241 26.26 -7.07 11.38
N LEU A 242 25.35 -7.62 12.20
CA LEU A 242 25.72 -8.53 13.28
C LEU A 242 26.35 -9.81 12.75
N LEU A 243 25.75 -10.44 11.76
CA LEU A 243 26.31 -11.65 11.14
C LEU A 243 27.73 -11.38 10.59
N LEU A 244 27.94 -10.25 9.95
CA LEU A 244 29.26 -9.84 9.47
C LEU A 244 30.25 -9.58 10.62
N ALA A 245 29.80 -8.98 11.73
CA ALA A 245 30.65 -8.70 12.89
C ALA A 245 31.15 -9.99 13.57
N PHE A 246 30.35 -11.05 13.53
CA PHE A 246 30.66 -12.35 14.18
C PHE A 246 31.08 -13.45 13.20
N ALA A 247 31.00 -13.22 11.88
CA ALA A 247 31.53 -14.13 10.89
C ALA A 247 33.02 -14.36 11.16
N LYS A 248 33.40 -15.59 11.53
CA LYS A 248 34.80 -15.94 11.63
C LYS A 248 35.46 -15.73 10.28
N ARG A 249 36.38 -14.76 10.19
CA ARG A 249 37.31 -14.70 9.06
C ARG A 249 38.03 -16.05 9.02
N ARG A 250 37.65 -16.92 8.12
CA ARG A 250 38.51 -18.04 7.75
C ARG A 250 39.80 -17.40 7.25
N ARG A 251 40.81 -17.32 8.13
CA ARG A 251 42.17 -17.09 7.66
C ARG A 251 42.44 -18.27 6.71
N THR A 252 42.43 -18.01 5.42
CA THR A 252 43.10 -18.86 4.47
C THR A 252 44.56 -18.86 4.93
N HIS A 253 44.94 -19.88 5.70
CA HIS A 253 46.35 -20.21 5.87
C HIS A 253 46.79 -20.55 4.44
N LEU A 254 47.29 -19.54 3.73
CA LEU A 254 48.21 -19.79 2.63
C LEU A 254 49.33 -20.56 3.27
N TYR A 255 49.30 -21.87 3.10
CA TYR A 255 50.46 -22.70 3.46
C TYR A 255 51.64 -22.03 2.79
N PRO A 256 52.73 -21.68 3.53
CA PRO A 256 53.89 -21.14 2.89
C PRO A 256 54.34 -22.16 1.86
N VAL A 257 54.35 -21.73 0.59
CA VAL A 257 54.91 -22.54 -0.48
C VAL A 257 56.30 -22.92 -0.03
N ARG A 258 56.54 -24.21 0.29
CA ARG A 258 57.88 -24.69 0.65
C ARG A 258 58.80 -24.27 -0.50
N PRO A 259 59.91 -23.59 -0.23
CA PRO A 259 60.84 -23.25 -1.29
C PRO A 259 61.24 -24.55 -1.99
N VAL A 260 61.09 -24.61 -3.28
CA VAL A 260 61.52 -25.74 -4.11
C VAL A 260 62.99 -25.93 -3.83
N ASN A 261 63.34 -27.09 -3.25
CA ASN A 261 64.75 -27.45 -3.01
C ASN A 261 65.48 -27.51 -4.36
N LYS A 262 66.28 -26.48 -4.65
CA LYS A 262 67.06 -26.38 -5.90
C LYS A 262 68.10 -27.51 -6.09
N ASN A 263 68.27 -28.44 -5.08
CA ASN A 263 69.18 -29.53 -5.11
C ASN A 263 68.49 -30.88 -5.46
N PHE A 264 67.35 -30.80 -6.17
CA PHE A 264 66.73 -32.04 -6.65
C PHE A 264 67.52 -32.58 -7.84
N ASN A 265 68.45 -33.54 -7.58
CA ASN A 265 69.08 -34.34 -8.62
C ASN A 265 68.02 -35.29 -9.19
N PRO A 266 67.68 -35.23 -10.46
CA PRO A 266 66.72 -36.17 -11.04
C PRO A 266 67.36 -37.60 -10.99
N PRO A 267 66.54 -38.62 -10.74
CA PRO A 267 67.05 -40.02 -10.78
C PRO A 267 67.64 -40.33 -12.14
N PRO A 268 68.69 -41.24 -12.22
CA PRO A 268 69.28 -41.58 -13.48
C PRO A 268 68.26 -42.16 -14.45
N ARG A 269 68.33 -41.75 -15.71
CA ARG A 269 67.49 -42.32 -16.80
C ARG A 269 67.71 -43.81 -16.85
N LEU A 270 66.67 -44.59 -16.65
CA LEU A 270 66.63 -46.01 -16.97
C LEU A 270 66.67 -46.16 -18.49
N GLU A 271 67.72 -46.77 -19.04
CA GLU A 271 67.77 -47.12 -20.44
C GLU A 271 66.73 -48.21 -20.76
N PRO A 272 66.05 -48.14 -21.91
CA PRO A 272 65.10 -49.18 -22.27
C PRO A 272 65.84 -50.51 -22.51
N LEU A 273 65.50 -51.54 -21.78
CA LEU A 273 65.88 -52.91 -22.02
C LEU A 273 65.20 -53.38 -23.32
N TYR A 274 66.01 -53.52 -24.40
CA TYR A 274 65.60 -54.24 -25.61
C TYR A 274 65.59 -55.70 -25.31
N TYR A 275 64.44 -56.33 -25.30
CA TYR A 275 64.31 -57.79 -25.41
C TYR A 275 64.43 -58.15 -26.90
N ALA A 276 65.41 -59.01 -27.19
CA ALA A 276 65.56 -59.73 -28.44
C ALA A 276 64.53 -60.84 -28.51
#